data_32f6a903d686a9a78d9fbccd4b4e802e
#
_entry.id   32f6a903d686a9a78d9fbccd4b4e802e
#
_cell.length_a   1.000
_cell.length_b   1.000
_cell.length_c   1.000
_cell.angle_alpha   90.00
_cell.angle_beta   90.00
_cell.angle_gamma   90.00
#
_symmetry.space_group_name_H-M   'P 1'
#
loop_
_entity.id
_entity.type
_entity.pdbx_description
1 polymer ?
#
loop_
_entity_poly.entity_id
_entity_poly.type
_entity_poly.pdbx_seq_one_letter_code
_entity_poly.pdbx_strand_id
1 'polypeptide(L)'
;MNEPYYWYVLYVRTGAENRVTDDLKRYVSSRALGCDMDPFCPESEYYYRNKKDRQLGRTYKKRPLFPSYVFVETSMPPKEFMREFGSYFYASHDVIRLLRSGDSDSGVALPIDERRRLEFLLKGKRCLERSVGYIVGDRVCVQDGPLKDSEGLIKYINRHNRFADIEVDMFGGKVKARVALEIVEKTE
;
A
#
# COMPACT_ATOMS: atom_id res chain seq x y z
N MET A 1 -16.61 -10.96 -18.98
CA MET A 1 -17.00 -10.09 -17.84
C MET A 1 -15.96 -10.38 -16.77
N ASN A 2 -15.14 -9.38 -16.40
CA ASN A 2 -14.20 -9.58 -15.31
C ASN A 2 -15.01 -9.80 -14.03
N GLU A 3 -14.78 -10.92 -13.35
CA GLU A 3 -15.36 -11.16 -12.04
C GLU A 3 -14.97 -10.04 -11.09
N PRO A 4 -15.87 -9.63 -10.18
CA PRO A 4 -15.56 -8.55 -9.25
C PRO A 4 -14.44 -9.01 -8.31
N TYR A 5 -13.34 -8.28 -8.28
CA TYR A 5 -12.29 -8.44 -7.29
C TYR A 5 -12.56 -7.54 -6.08
N TYR A 6 -12.28 -8.07 -4.91
CA TYR A 6 -12.37 -7.36 -3.63
C TYR A 6 -10.97 -7.20 -3.04
N TRP A 7 -10.74 -6.09 -2.36
CA TRP A 7 -9.57 -5.90 -1.51
C TRP A 7 -10.01 -5.87 -0.07
N TYR A 8 -9.44 -6.75 0.73
CA TYR A 8 -9.56 -6.76 2.18
C TYR A 8 -8.28 -6.23 2.79
N VAL A 9 -8.38 -5.53 3.92
CA VAL A 9 -7.20 -4.92 4.55
C VAL A 9 -7.14 -5.34 6.01
N LEU A 10 -6.05 -6.00 6.37
CA LEU A 10 -5.74 -6.40 7.72
C LEU A 10 -4.88 -5.35 8.41
N TYR A 11 -5.26 -4.96 9.60
CA TYR A 11 -4.40 -4.21 10.50
C TYR A 11 -3.60 -5.19 11.34
N VAL A 12 -2.28 -5.14 11.23
CA VAL A 12 -1.36 -6.10 11.83
C VAL A 12 -0.36 -5.40 12.75
N ARG A 13 0.37 -6.16 13.55
CA ARG A 13 1.48 -5.61 14.33
C ARG A 13 2.54 -5.05 13.40
N THR A 14 3.03 -3.85 13.69
CA THR A 14 4.08 -3.19 12.91
C THR A 14 5.33 -4.07 12.84
N GLY A 15 5.83 -4.30 11.62
CA GLY A 15 6.96 -5.17 11.34
C GLY A 15 6.59 -6.64 11.15
N ALA A 16 5.31 -7.01 11.28
CA ALA A 16 4.82 -8.36 11.02
C ALA A 16 4.21 -8.50 9.60
N GLU A 17 4.20 -7.44 8.79
CA GLU A 17 3.48 -7.38 7.52
C GLU A 17 3.88 -8.54 6.58
N ASN A 18 5.16 -8.73 6.35
CA ASN A 18 5.66 -9.78 5.47
C ASN A 18 5.37 -11.18 6.04
N ARG A 19 5.54 -11.36 7.36
CA ARG A 19 5.23 -12.64 8.01
C ARG A 19 3.75 -12.99 7.88
N VAL A 20 2.85 -12.05 8.14
CA VAL A 20 1.40 -12.27 7.98
C VAL A 20 1.05 -12.56 6.51
N THR A 21 1.67 -11.86 5.57
CA THR A 21 1.49 -12.11 4.14
C THR A 21 1.90 -13.54 3.76
N ASP A 22 3.06 -14.00 4.23
CA ASP A 22 3.56 -15.34 3.94
C ASP A 22 2.74 -16.43 4.65
N ASP A 23 2.29 -16.17 5.88
CA ASP A 23 1.42 -17.08 6.63
C ASP A 23 0.06 -17.23 5.94
N LEU A 24 -0.53 -16.15 5.46
CA LEU A 24 -1.77 -16.18 4.69
C LEU A 24 -1.61 -16.97 3.39
N LYS A 25 -0.53 -16.76 2.64
CA LYS A 25 -0.24 -17.52 1.43
C LYS A 25 -0.15 -19.02 1.71
N ARG A 26 0.52 -19.40 2.78
CA ARG A 26 0.61 -20.80 3.22
C ARG A 26 -0.75 -21.36 3.63
N TYR A 27 -1.53 -20.60 4.37
CA TYR A 27 -2.87 -20.99 4.80
C TYR A 27 -3.80 -21.25 3.62
N VAL A 28 -3.82 -20.34 2.63
CA VAL A 28 -4.60 -20.48 1.40
C VAL A 28 -4.17 -21.73 0.63
N SER A 29 -2.86 -21.91 0.43
CA SER A 29 -2.31 -23.07 -0.30
C SER A 29 -2.64 -24.40 0.37
N SER A 30 -2.67 -24.44 1.72
CA SER A 30 -2.96 -25.67 2.48
C SER A 30 -4.41 -26.12 2.39
N ARG A 31 -5.34 -25.21 2.09
CA ARG A 31 -6.78 -25.49 2.06
C ARG A 31 -7.33 -25.79 0.68
N ALA A 32 -6.50 -25.70 -0.38
CA ALA A 32 -6.93 -25.88 -1.76
C ALA A 32 -8.22 -25.10 -2.08
N LEU A 33 -8.35 -23.89 -1.50
CA LEU A 33 -9.45 -23.00 -1.77
C LEU A 33 -9.39 -22.65 -3.26
N GLY A 34 -10.36 -23.07 -4.02
CA GLY A 34 -10.44 -22.87 -5.48
C GLY A 34 -10.67 -21.40 -5.89
N CYS A 35 -10.21 -20.45 -5.08
CA CYS A 35 -10.34 -19.02 -5.30
C CYS A 35 -8.96 -18.37 -5.54
N ASP A 36 -8.94 -17.43 -6.46
CA ASP A 36 -7.79 -16.55 -6.64
C ASP A 36 -7.67 -15.67 -5.41
N MET A 37 -6.59 -15.86 -4.65
CA MET A 37 -6.30 -15.05 -3.48
C MET A 37 -4.82 -14.66 -3.47
N ASP A 38 -4.57 -13.36 -3.48
CA ASP A 38 -3.23 -12.78 -3.43
C ASP A 38 -3.07 -11.87 -2.20
N PRO A 39 -2.59 -12.40 -1.06
CA PRO A 39 -2.15 -11.58 0.06
C PRO A 39 -0.87 -10.84 -0.31
N PHE A 40 -0.85 -9.52 -0.08
CA PHE A 40 0.32 -8.69 -0.36
C PHE A 40 0.47 -7.54 0.62
N CYS A 41 1.70 -7.12 0.83
CA CYS A 41 2.04 -5.88 1.50
C CYS A 41 2.56 -4.91 0.43
N PRO A 42 1.82 -3.84 0.08
CA PRO A 42 2.34 -2.88 -0.87
C PRO A 42 3.58 -2.20 -0.29
N GLU A 43 4.60 -2.07 -1.12
CA GLU A 43 5.87 -1.49 -0.75
C GLU A 43 6.06 -0.10 -1.37
N SER A 44 6.97 0.69 -0.84
CA SER A 44 7.47 1.90 -1.47
C SER A 44 9.00 1.91 -1.46
N GLU A 45 9.57 2.46 -2.50
CA GLU A 45 10.99 2.78 -2.49
C GLU A 45 11.27 3.96 -1.57
N TYR A 46 12.46 3.97 -0.98
CA TYR A 46 12.99 5.12 -0.26
C TYR A 46 14.47 5.30 -0.52
N TYR A 47 14.91 6.55 -0.51
CA TYR A 47 16.31 6.89 -0.67
C TYR A 47 17.10 6.48 0.58
N TYR A 48 18.11 5.65 0.37
CA TYR A 48 19.02 5.22 1.43
C TYR A 48 20.42 5.74 1.14
N ARG A 49 20.96 6.53 2.06
CA ARG A 49 22.34 7.01 2.02
C ARG A 49 23.20 6.11 2.90
N ASN A 50 24.05 5.29 2.28
CA ASN A 50 25.05 4.54 3.05
C ASN A 50 26.14 5.50 3.53
N LYS A 51 26.20 5.76 4.82
CA LYS A 51 27.22 6.63 5.41
C LYS A 51 28.64 6.04 5.35
N LYS A 52 28.75 4.71 5.22
CA LYS A 52 30.03 3.99 5.21
C LYS A 52 30.61 3.83 3.81
N ASP A 53 29.80 3.96 2.79
CA ASP A 53 30.23 3.72 1.41
C ASP A 53 29.89 4.92 0.53
N ARG A 54 30.86 5.84 0.42
CA ARG A 54 30.72 7.04 -0.41
C ARG A 54 30.77 6.74 -1.92
N GLN A 55 31.24 5.55 -2.31
CA GLN A 55 31.39 5.13 -3.71
C GLN A 55 30.14 4.42 -4.24
N LEU A 56 29.33 3.78 -3.38
CA LEU A 56 28.04 3.26 -3.79
C LEU A 56 27.08 4.46 -3.99
N GLY A 57 26.78 4.71 -5.24
CA GLY A 57 25.86 5.77 -5.68
C GLY A 57 24.53 5.75 -4.93
N ARG A 58 23.55 6.46 -5.43
CA ARG A 58 22.19 6.57 -4.87
C ARG A 58 21.53 5.20 -4.83
N THR A 59 21.34 4.65 -3.64
CA THR A 59 20.69 3.35 -3.45
C THR A 59 19.25 3.57 -2.95
N TYR A 60 18.30 2.90 -3.59
CA TYR A 60 16.92 2.82 -3.11
C TYR A 60 16.68 1.46 -2.46
N LYS A 61 15.97 1.46 -1.34
CA LYS A 61 15.52 0.27 -0.64
C LYS A 61 14.00 0.28 -0.58
N LYS A 62 13.39 -0.86 -0.30
CA LYS A 62 11.95 -1.01 -0.16
C LYS A 62 11.54 -1.11 1.29
N ARG A 63 10.32 -0.66 1.58
CA ARG A 63 9.67 -0.80 2.87
C ARG A 63 8.15 -0.85 2.64
N PRO A 64 7.37 -1.33 3.61
CA PRO A 64 5.92 -1.24 3.55
C PRO A 64 5.46 0.19 3.22
N LEU A 65 4.59 0.34 2.23
CA LEU A 65 3.99 1.61 1.86
C LEU A 65 3.07 2.11 2.97
N PHE A 66 2.29 1.20 3.52
CA PHE A 66 1.40 1.42 4.67
C PHE A 66 1.85 0.51 5.81
N PRO A 67 2.69 0.99 6.75
CA PRO A 67 3.09 0.19 7.91
C PRO A 67 1.87 -0.31 8.69
N SER A 68 1.92 -1.55 9.14
CA SER A 68 0.85 -2.26 9.84
C SER A 68 -0.35 -2.67 8.98
N TYR A 69 -0.26 -2.62 7.64
CA TYR A 69 -1.36 -3.04 6.78
C TYR A 69 -0.93 -4.15 5.82
N VAL A 70 -1.76 -5.19 5.73
CA VAL A 70 -1.65 -6.27 4.75
C VAL A 70 -2.93 -6.31 3.95
N PHE A 71 -2.80 -6.36 2.64
CA PHE A 71 -3.91 -6.41 1.71
C PHE A 71 -4.13 -7.84 1.22
N VAL A 72 -5.38 -8.16 0.91
CA VAL A 72 -5.76 -9.42 0.30
C VAL A 72 -6.65 -9.12 -0.89
N GLU A 73 -6.19 -9.47 -2.08
CA GLU A 73 -6.98 -9.38 -3.32
C GLU A 73 -7.59 -10.75 -3.63
N THR A 74 -8.88 -10.80 -3.91
CA THR A 74 -9.59 -12.05 -4.21
C THR A 74 -10.93 -11.79 -4.89
N SER A 75 -11.43 -12.77 -5.62
CA SER A 75 -12.81 -12.81 -6.14
C SER A 75 -13.83 -13.17 -5.07
N MET A 76 -13.41 -13.66 -3.90
CA MET A 76 -14.30 -14.09 -2.83
C MET A 76 -15.11 -12.94 -2.24
N PRO A 77 -16.45 -13.01 -2.23
CA PRO A 77 -17.28 -11.93 -1.68
C PRO A 77 -17.20 -11.83 -0.15
N PRO A 78 -17.55 -10.67 0.45
CA PRO A 78 -17.36 -10.39 1.87
C PRO A 78 -17.88 -11.44 2.85
N LYS A 79 -19.09 -11.94 2.67
CA LYS A 79 -19.67 -12.96 3.56
C LYS A 79 -18.90 -14.27 3.55
N GLU A 80 -18.47 -14.68 2.37
CA GLU A 80 -17.69 -15.90 2.19
C GLU A 80 -16.29 -15.73 2.76
N PHE A 81 -15.66 -14.59 2.50
CA PHE A 81 -14.35 -14.24 3.06
C PHE A 81 -14.34 -14.30 4.60
N MET A 82 -15.37 -13.72 5.24
CA MET A 82 -15.51 -13.77 6.69
C MET A 82 -15.72 -15.19 7.22
N ARG A 83 -16.51 -16.01 6.52
CA ARG A 83 -16.74 -17.41 6.89
C ARG A 83 -15.45 -18.24 6.82
N GLU A 84 -14.65 -18.08 5.78
CA GLU A 84 -13.44 -18.87 5.54
C GLU A 84 -12.24 -18.40 6.38
N PHE A 85 -12.10 -17.10 6.58
CA PHE A 85 -10.91 -16.50 7.19
C PHE A 85 -11.13 -15.91 8.59
N GLY A 86 -12.37 -15.73 9.03
CA GLY A 86 -12.65 -15.13 10.34
C GLY A 86 -11.96 -15.84 11.49
N SER A 87 -11.97 -17.17 11.52
CA SER A 87 -11.28 -17.97 12.54
C SER A 87 -9.76 -17.83 12.50
N TYR A 88 -9.18 -17.73 11.29
CA TYR A 88 -7.75 -17.52 11.11
C TYR A 88 -7.32 -16.15 11.68
N PHE A 89 -8.06 -15.10 11.38
CA PHE A 89 -7.75 -13.76 11.90
C PHE A 89 -7.83 -13.71 13.43
N TYR A 90 -8.79 -14.40 14.00
CA TYR A 90 -8.94 -14.48 15.46
C TYR A 90 -7.83 -15.25 16.15
N ALA A 91 -7.32 -16.31 15.51
CA ALA A 91 -6.25 -17.15 16.05
C ALA A 91 -4.85 -16.56 15.85
N SER A 92 -4.69 -15.61 14.94
CA SER A 92 -3.37 -15.02 14.63
C SER A 92 -2.95 -14.01 15.70
N HIS A 93 -1.75 -14.19 16.26
CA HIS A 93 -1.17 -13.24 17.21
C HIS A 93 -0.75 -11.91 16.58
N ASP A 94 -0.53 -11.88 15.29
CA ASP A 94 -0.01 -10.71 14.56
C ASP A 94 -1.11 -9.92 13.86
N VAL A 95 -2.27 -10.52 13.56
CA VAL A 95 -3.43 -9.81 13.04
C VAL A 95 -4.20 -9.19 14.20
N ILE A 96 -4.29 -7.87 14.21
CA ILE A 96 -5.02 -7.12 15.24
C ILE A 96 -6.51 -7.10 14.90
N ARG A 97 -6.82 -6.82 13.62
CA ARG A 97 -8.21 -6.80 13.12
C ARG A 97 -8.26 -6.74 11.60
N LEU A 98 -9.36 -7.18 11.04
CA LEU A 98 -9.79 -6.85 9.68
C LEU A 98 -10.42 -5.45 9.70
N LEU A 99 -9.99 -4.57 8.78
CA LEU A 99 -10.59 -3.24 8.64
C LEU A 99 -11.99 -3.36 8.03
N ARG A 100 -12.87 -2.45 8.43
CA ARG A 100 -14.23 -2.39 7.89
C ARG A 100 -14.82 -1.00 8.02
N SER A 101 -15.79 -0.70 7.16
CA SER A 101 -16.62 0.48 7.22
C SER A 101 -18.01 0.08 7.73
N GLY A 102 -18.41 0.60 8.90
CA GLY A 102 -19.66 0.21 9.57
C GLY A 102 -19.65 -1.21 10.15
N ASP A 103 -20.82 -1.69 10.56
CA ASP A 103 -20.98 -2.97 11.27
C ASP A 103 -21.45 -4.14 10.38
N SER A 104 -21.72 -3.89 9.10
CA SER A 104 -22.19 -4.92 8.17
C SER A 104 -21.02 -5.76 7.61
N ASP A 105 -21.30 -7.04 7.29
CA ASP A 105 -20.32 -7.93 6.66
C ASP A 105 -19.88 -7.42 5.26
N SER A 106 -20.72 -6.64 4.59
CA SER A 106 -20.36 -6.02 3.31
C SER A 106 -19.32 -4.90 3.45
N GLY A 107 -19.21 -4.29 4.63
CA GLY A 107 -18.27 -3.22 4.93
C GLY A 107 -16.83 -3.67 5.14
N VAL A 108 -16.52 -4.97 5.10
CA VAL A 108 -15.15 -5.47 5.28
C VAL A 108 -14.28 -5.37 4.02
N ALA A 109 -14.90 -5.26 2.84
CA ALA A 109 -14.17 -4.97 1.61
C ALA A 109 -13.87 -3.48 1.50
N LEU A 110 -12.68 -3.15 0.98
CA LEU A 110 -12.31 -1.76 0.69
C LEU A 110 -13.31 -1.16 -0.32
N PRO A 111 -13.88 0.02 -0.06
CA PRO A 111 -14.79 0.68 -0.99
C PRO A 111 -14.19 0.78 -2.40
N ILE A 112 -15.01 0.54 -3.42
CA ILE A 112 -14.54 0.43 -4.81
C ILE A 112 -13.82 1.69 -5.29
N ASP A 113 -14.26 2.86 -4.87
CA ASP A 113 -13.63 4.13 -5.27
C ASP A 113 -12.26 4.31 -4.61
N GLU A 114 -12.11 3.90 -3.35
CA GLU A 114 -10.84 3.92 -2.64
C GLU A 114 -9.87 2.89 -3.23
N ARG A 115 -10.36 1.68 -3.54
CA ARG A 115 -9.59 0.64 -4.22
C ARG A 115 -9.07 1.13 -5.57
N ARG A 116 -9.92 1.71 -6.42
CA ARG A 116 -9.53 2.24 -7.74
C ARG A 116 -8.45 3.31 -7.65
N ARG A 117 -8.53 4.19 -6.64
CA ARG A 117 -7.48 5.21 -6.41
C ARG A 117 -6.15 4.59 -6.04
N LEU A 118 -6.17 3.54 -5.19
CA LEU A 118 -4.97 2.79 -4.83
C LEU A 118 -4.40 2.00 -6.01
N GLU A 119 -5.25 1.35 -6.81
CA GLU A 119 -4.85 0.68 -8.05
C GLU A 119 -4.20 1.65 -9.04
N PHE A 120 -4.79 2.84 -9.21
CA PHE A 120 -4.23 3.90 -10.04
C PHE A 120 -2.85 4.36 -9.53
N LEU A 121 -2.71 4.55 -8.23
CA LEU A 121 -1.44 4.94 -7.60
C LEU A 121 -0.38 3.84 -7.76
N LEU A 122 -0.75 2.58 -7.55
CA LEU A 122 0.14 1.43 -7.65
C LEU A 122 0.45 1.03 -9.11
N LYS A 123 -0.34 1.48 -10.09
CA LYS A 123 -0.17 1.19 -11.52
C LYS A 123 0.00 -0.29 -11.83
N GLY A 124 -0.77 -1.16 -11.16
CA GLY A 124 -0.71 -2.61 -11.32
C GLY A 124 0.54 -3.28 -10.71
N LYS A 125 1.36 -2.52 -9.98
CA LYS A 125 2.53 -3.03 -9.26
C LYS A 125 2.21 -3.18 -7.76
N ARG A 126 3.01 -3.98 -7.07
CA ARG A 126 2.96 -4.10 -5.59
C ARG A 126 3.99 -3.20 -4.90
N CYS A 127 4.76 -2.43 -5.66
CA CYS A 127 5.76 -1.49 -5.15
C CYS A 127 5.64 -0.14 -5.84
N LEU A 128 5.51 0.91 -5.03
CA LEU A 128 5.55 2.29 -5.47
C LEU A 128 7.02 2.69 -5.68
N GLU A 129 7.42 2.78 -6.92
CA GLU A 129 8.76 3.22 -7.30
C GLU A 129 8.92 4.72 -7.04
N ARG A 130 10.15 5.22 -7.14
CA ARG A 130 10.42 6.66 -7.02
C ARG A 130 9.69 7.45 -8.09
N SER A 131 9.30 8.66 -7.73
CA SER A 131 8.84 9.68 -8.68
C SER A 131 9.90 10.76 -8.83
N VAL A 132 9.88 11.43 -9.98
CA VAL A 132 10.76 12.55 -10.29
C VAL A 132 9.89 13.74 -10.68
N GLY A 133 10.21 14.91 -10.16
CA GLY A 133 9.44 16.12 -10.45
C GLY A 133 10.24 17.39 -10.22
N TYR A 134 9.58 18.50 -10.39
CA TYR A 134 10.12 19.85 -10.19
C TYR A 134 9.08 20.72 -9.45
N ILE A 135 9.52 21.86 -8.96
CA ILE A 135 8.66 22.82 -8.26
C ILE A 135 8.71 24.14 -9.01
N VAL A 136 7.52 24.70 -9.32
CA VAL A 136 7.35 26.03 -9.91
C VAL A 136 6.52 26.86 -8.93
N GLY A 137 7.13 27.88 -8.35
CA GLY A 137 6.53 28.61 -7.23
C GLY A 137 6.24 27.66 -6.07
N ASP A 138 4.96 27.53 -5.71
CA ASP A 138 4.46 26.64 -4.66
C ASP A 138 3.88 25.32 -5.20
N ARG A 139 3.91 25.10 -6.51
CA ARG A 139 3.32 23.92 -7.15
C ARG A 139 4.36 22.86 -7.43
N VAL A 140 4.02 21.64 -7.07
CA VAL A 140 4.77 20.44 -7.42
C VAL A 140 4.23 19.87 -8.71
N CYS A 141 5.11 19.61 -9.66
CA CYS A 141 4.80 18.97 -10.92
C CYS A 141 5.60 17.66 -10.99
N VAL A 142 4.92 16.54 -11.02
CA VAL A 142 5.58 15.24 -11.16
C VAL A 142 5.72 14.91 -12.64
N GLN A 143 6.96 14.79 -13.10
CA GLN A 143 7.27 14.51 -14.50
C GLN A 143 7.17 13.02 -14.82
N ASP A 144 7.65 12.18 -13.89
CA ASP A 144 7.69 10.73 -14.05
C ASP A 144 7.47 10.01 -12.72
N GLY A 145 6.99 8.77 -12.81
CA GLY A 145 6.76 7.89 -11.68
C GLY A 145 5.29 7.81 -11.23
N PRO A 146 5.02 7.08 -10.13
CA PRO A 146 3.66 6.77 -9.67
C PRO A 146 2.86 8.00 -9.22
N LEU A 147 3.53 9.06 -8.72
CA LEU A 147 2.84 10.27 -8.26
C LEU A 147 2.40 11.19 -9.40
N LYS A 148 2.76 10.89 -10.65
CA LYS A 148 2.26 11.65 -11.80
C LYS A 148 0.76 11.49 -11.90
N ASP A 149 0.06 12.60 -12.08
CA ASP A 149 -1.40 12.73 -12.06
C ASP A 149 -2.04 12.42 -10.68
N SER A 150 -1.20 12.33 -9.63
CA SER A 150 -1.60 12.11 -8.23
C SER A 150 -0.99 13.14 -7.28
N GLU A 151 -0.54 14.29 -7.79
CA GLU A 151 0.11 15.34 -7.01
C GLU A 151 -0.77 15.87 -5.87
N GLY A 152 -2.10 15.83 -6.04
CA GLY A 152 -3.06 16.22 -5.00
C GLY A 152 -2.99 15.40 -3.71
N LEU A 153 -2.40 14.20 -3.76
CA LEU A 153 -2.16 13.37 -2.59
C LEU A 153 -0.99 13.88 -1.75
N ILE A 154 -0.07 14.68 -2.32
CA ILE A 154 1.14 15.15 -1.66
C ILE A 154 0.77 16.21 -0.61
N LYS A 155 1.19 15.99 0.63
CA LYS A 155 0.97 16.90 1.77
C LYS A 155 2.26 17.59 2.23
N TYR A 156 3.38 16.90 2.08
CA TYR A 156 4.68 17.42 2.48
C TYR A 156 5.79 16.87 1.59
N ILE A 157 6.82 17.67 1.32
CA ILE A 157 7.99 17.27 0.55
C ILE A 157 9.27 17.58 1.32
N ASN A 158 10.14 16.59 1.42
CA ASN A 158 11.50 16.76 1.91
C ASN A 158 12.49 16.54 0.77
N ARG A 159 12.93 17.66 0.17
CA ARG A 159 13.87 17.63 -0.97
C ARG A 159 15.23 17.04 -0.59
N HIS A 160 15.73 17.34 0.60
CA HIS A 160 17.02 16.86 1.07
C HIS A 160 17.03 15.33 1.20
N ASN A 161 15.98 14.76 1.78
CA ASN A 161 15.84 13.33 2.00
C ASN A 161 15.07 12.62 0.87
N ARG A 162 14.68 13.35 -0.20
CA ARG A 162 14.02 12.83 -1.40
C ARG A 162 12.79 11.99 -1.12
N PHE A 163 11.89 12.52 -0.31
CA PHE A 163 10.60 11.90 -0.06
C PHE A 163 9.46 12.91 -0.05
N ALA A 164 8.26 12.40 -0.30
CA ALA A 164 7.01 13.06 -0.04
C ALA A 164 6.18 12.26 0.96
N ASP A 165 5.45 12.95 1.82
CA ASP A 165 4.37 12.36 2.60
C ASP A 165 3.07 12.59 1.84
N ILE A 166 2.34 11.52 1.56
CA ILE A 166 1.06 11.50 0.87
C ILE A 166 -0.05 11.05 1.82
N GLU A 167 -1.28 11.42 1.51
CA GLU A 167 -2.48 10.92 2.18
C GLU A 167 -3.40 10.26 1.17
N VAL A 168 -3.86 9.05 1.50
CA VAL A 168 -4.82 8.28 0.73
C VAL A 168 -6.04 7.95 1.57
N ASP A 169 -7.19 7.82 0.91
CA ASP A 169 -8.43 7.40 1.56
C ASP A 169 -8.42 5.88 1.76
N MET A 170 -8.84 5.43 2.95
CA MET A 170 -8.98 4.02 3.27
C MET A 170 -10.05 3.83 4.36
N PHE A 171 -11.13 3.15 4.02
CA PHE A 171 -12.31 2.94 4.89
C PHE A 171 -12.89 4.24 5.48
N GLY A 172 -12.96 5.29 4.65
CA GLY A 172 -13.45 6.61 5.04
C GLY A 172 -12.49 7.43 5.92
N GLY A 173 -11.31 6.89 6.25
CA GLY A 173 -10.24 7.58 6.96
C GLY A 173 -9.11 8.03 6.04
N LYS A 174 -8.16 8.80 6.59
CA LYS A 174 -6.93 9.20 5.91
C LYS A 174 -5.75 8.39 6.43
N VAL A 175 -5.06 7.71 5.54
CA VAL A 175 -3.83 6.97 5.85
C VAL A 175 -2.64 7.69 5.24
N LYS A 176 -1.62 7.92 6.05
CA LYS A 176 -0.38 8.57 5.61
C LYS A 176 0.60 7.52 5.11
N ALA A 177 1.25 7.85 4.00
CA ALA A 177 2.34 7.05 3.46
C ALA A 177 3.51 7.95 3.06
N ARG A 178 4.72 7.42 3.16
CA ARG A 178 5.92 8.11 2.72
C ARG A 178 6.51 7.43 1.51
N VAL A 179 6.72 8.20 0.44
CA VAL A 179 7.12 7.72 -0.88
C VAL A 179 8.36 8.46 -1.38
N ALA A 180 9.13 7.84 -2.25
CA ALA A 180 10.29 8.49 -2.83
C ALA A 180 9.86 9.53 -3.88
N LEU A 181 10.32 10.77 -3.69
CA LEU A 181 10.16 11.86 -4.65
C LEU A 181 11.45 12.66 -4.76
N GLU A 182 12.03 12.65 -5.94
CA GLU A 182 13.21 13.45 -6.27
C GLU A 182 12.79 14.73 -6.98
N ILE A 183 13.10 15.87 -6.38
CA ILE A 183 12.90 17.18 -7.00
C ILE A 183 14.21 17.59 -7.67
N VAL A 184 14.19 17.63 -9.00
CA VAL A 184 15.39 17.93 -9.81
C VAL A 184 15.59 19.42 -10.00
N GLU A 185 14.53 20.23 -9.98
CA GLU A 185 14.59 21.67 -10.19
C GLU A 185 13.55 22.40 -9.32
N LYS A 186 13.88 23.60 -8.92
CA LYS A 186 12.95 24.55 -8.31
C LYS A 186 13.13 25.91 -8.99
N THR A 187 12.09 26.37 -9.65
CA THR A 187 12.00 27.70 -10.24
C THR A 187 11.02 28.57 -9.45
N GLU A 188 11.31 29.85 -9.34
CA GLU A 188 10.44 30.86 -8.70
C GLU A 188 9.24 31.18 -9.58
#